data_e5ebb5c8fb64b4cd20abb9176e97f36e
#
_entry.id   e5ebb5c8fb64b4cd20abb9176e97f36e
#
_cell.length_a   1.000
_cell.length_b   1.000
_cell.length_c   1.000
_cell.angle_alpha   90.00
_cell.angle_beta   90.00
_cell.angle_gamma   90.00
#
_symmetry.space_group_name_H-M   'P 1'
#
loop_
_entity.id
_entity.type
_entity.pdbx_description
1 polymer ?
#
loop_
_entity_poly.entity_id
_entity_poly.type
_entity_poly.pdbx_seq_one_letter_code
_entity_poly.pdbx_strand_id
1 'polypeptide(L)'
;GVGNDELATVGGKLAQVVKIMGENVTLQIFAGTEGLSTDSEVVFHGEPPKLRVSDNLAGRFFNAYGEPLEGGEIIEGEAREIGGPTVNPFRRIQPSELIATGIAGIDLNNTIVTGQKIPFFADPDQPYNAVMANVALRAKADKIILGGMGLTNDDFLYFKSVFENAGALDRIVSFVNTTENPPVERLLVPDMALTAAEYFAVDKGEKVLVLLTDMTLYADALAIVSNRMDQIPSKDSMPGSLYSDLAKIYEKAVQLPNGGSITIIAVTTLSGGDITHAIPDNTGYITEGQLFLRNDSDTGKVIVDPFAVASETARHRQEDPRGPSAGDERLRAPLRRRGQRQDQAGERLRPLGLRRAHPEVRLRLLGETAGH
;
A
#
# COMPACT_ATOMS: atom_id res chain seq x y z
N GLY A 1 -3.50 -21.18 20.73
CA GLY A 1 -3.95 -21.41 19.35
C GLY A 1 -3.24 -20.45 18.41
N VAL A 2 -3.24 -20.74 17.14
CA VAL A 2 -2.64 -19.87 16.10
C VAL A 2 -3.57 -18.69 15.84
N GLY A 3 -3.01 -17.47 15.69
CA GLY A 3 -3.74 -16.24 15.37
C GLY A 3 -3.67 -15.91 13.88
N ASN A 4 -4.64 -15.12 13.38
CA ASN A 4 -4.52 -14.50 12.06
C ASN A 4 -3.38 -13.48 12.08
N ASP A 5 -2.72 -13.31 10.94
CA ASP A 5 -1.58 -12.40 10.71
C ASP A 5 -0.33 -12.74 11.58
N GLU A 6 -0.36 -13.82 12.34
CA GLU A 6 0.77 -14.30 13.15
C GLU A 6 1.95 -14.68 12.26
N LEU A 7 3.15 -14.30 12.69
CA LEU A 7 4.39 -14.78 12.06
C LEU A 7 4.67 -16.24 12.37
N ALA A 8 5.24 -16.91 11.40
CA ALA A 8 5.75 -18.27 11.54
C ALA A 8 7.09 -18.43 10.81
N THR A 9 7.83 -19.44 11.18
CA THR A 9 9.01 -19.90 10.44
C THR A 9 8.77 -21.30 9.93
N VAL A 10 8.96 -21.54 8.64
CA VAL A 10 8.80 -22.82 7.97
C VAL A 10 10.13 -23.24 7.36
N GLY A 11 10.76 -24.27 7.88
CA GLY A 11 12.08 -24.71 7.41
C GLY A 11 13.11 -23.58 7.36
N GLY A 12 13.10 -22.66 8.34
CA GLY A 12 13.98 -21.50 8.42
C GLY A 12 13.55 -20.28 7.59
N LYS A 13 12.45 -20.37 6.82
CA LYS A 13 11.92 -19.26 6.02
C LYS A 13 10.78 -18.55 6.76
N LEU A 14 10.78 -17.22 6.72
CA LEU A 14 9.73 -16.41 7.33
C LEU A 14 8.41 -16.56 6.56
N ALA A 15 7.33 -16.68 7.31
CA ALA A 15 5.98 -16.85 6.81
C ALA A 15 4.97 -16.08 7.68
N GLN A 16 3.76 -15.91 7.17
CA GLN A 16 2.65 -15.30 7.89
C GLN A 16 1.39 -16.14 7.74
N VAL A 17 0.59 -16.21 8.79
CA VAL A 17 -0.72 -16.86 8.78
C VAL A 17 -1.71 -15.98 8.02
N VAL A 18 -2.19 -16.47 6.88
CA VAL A 18 -3.15 -15.71 6.03
C VAL A 18 -4.58 -16.24 6.11
N LYS A 19 -4.76 -17.46 6.61
CA LYS A 19 -6.09 -18.05 6.74
C LYS A 19 -6.10 -19.20 7.74
N ILE A 20 -7.15 -19.24 8.55
CA ILE A 20 -7.42 -20.34 9.48
C ILE A 20 -8.81 -20.90 9.17
N MET A 21 -8.91 -22.21 8.92
CA MET A 21 -10.17 -22.91 8.67
C MET A 21 -10.23 -24.19 9.48
N GLY A 22 -10.85 -24.13 10.64
CA GLY A 22 -10.88 -25.25 11.59
C GLY A 22 -9.48 -25.65 12.01
N GLU A 23 -9.03 -26.84 11.65
CA GLU A 23 -7.70 -27.36 11.95
C GLU A 23 -6.64 -27.01 10.87
N ASN A 24 -7.06 -26.42 9.76
CA ASN A 24 -6.14 -26.07 8.67
C ASN A 24 -5.66 -24.62 8.81
N VAL A 25 -4.35 -24.42 8.76
CA VAL A 25 -3.69 -23.11 8.74
C VAL A 25 -3.01 -22.93 7.39
N THR A 26 -3.31 -21.83 6.72
CA THR A 26 -2.65 -21.45 5.45
C THR A 26 -1.57 -20.43 5.76
N LEU A 27 -0.34 -20.71 5.35
CA LEU A 27 0.82 -19.86 5.54
C LEU A 27 1.27 -19.27 4.20
N GLN A 28 1.49 -17.96 4.19
CA GLN A 28 2.19 -17.25 3.12
C GLN A 28 3.67 -17.22 3.44
N ILE A 29 4.50 -17.90 2.63
CA ILE A 29 5.94 -17.86 2.78
C ILE A 29 6.51 -16.76 1.89
N PHE A 30 7.19 -15.78 2.49
CA PHE A 30 7.69 -14.62 1.77
C PHE A 30 8.80 -14.97 0.78
N ALA A 31 9.75 -15.79 1.18
CA ALA A 31 10.90 -16.19 0.36
C ALA A 31 10.62 -17.38 -0.59
N GLY A 32 9.34 -17.70 -0.86
CA GLY A 32 8.96 -18.85 -1.68
C GLY A 32 9.14 -20.21 -1.01
N THR A 33 8.56 -21.25 -1.63
CA THR A 33 8.54 -22.63 -1.06
C THR A 33 9.68 -23.54 -1.52
N GLU A 34 10.60 -23.04 -2.31
CA GLU A 34 11.73 -23.83 -2.79
C GLU A 34 12.55 -24.41 -1.61
N GLY A 35 12.88 -25.69 -1.69
CA GLY A 35 13.62 -26.40 -0.65
C GLY A 35 12.82 -26.78 0.60
N LEU A 36 11.50 -26.49 0.64
CA LEU A 36 10.61 -26.98 1.68
C LEU A 36 10.04 -28.35 1.33
N SER A 37 9.84 -29.17 2.36
CA SER A 37 9.17 -30.46 2.26
C SER A 37 7.99 -30.52 3.22
N THR A 38 7.17 -31.57 3.10
CA THR A 38 6.07 -31.83 4.04
C THR A 38 6.55 -32.06 5.48
N ASP A 39 7.80 -32.40 5.67
CA ASP A 39 8.44 -32.65 6.97
C ASP A 39 9.16 -31.39 7.50
N SER A 40 9.06 -30.24 6.80
CA SER A 40 9.68 -29.01 7.26
C SER A 40 9.06 -28.58 8.58
N GLU A 41 9.89 -28.25 9.55
CA GLU A 41 9.46 -27.76 10.86
C GLU A 41 8.75 -26.40 10.70
N VAL A 42 7.64 -26.25 11.44
CA VAL A 42 6.87 -25.01 11.51
C VAL A 42 6.85 -24.50 12.94
N VAL A 43 7.36 -23.29 13.13
CA VAL A 43 7.38 -22.61 14.42
C VAL A 43 6.52 -21.36 14.31
N PHE A 44 5.46 -21.29 15.11
CA PHE A 44 4.62 -20.11 15.25
C PHE A 44 5.19 -19.18 16.31
N HIS A 45 5.24 -17.89 16.03
CA HIS A 45 5.86 -16.90 16.92
C HIS A 45 4.90 -16.32 17.96
N GLY A 46 3.58 -16.51 17.79
CA GLY A 46 2.56 -15.98 18.71
C GLY A 46 2.32 -14.48 18.57
N GLU A 47 2.92 -13.83 17.58
CA GLU A 47 2.82 -12.39 17.37
C GLU A 47 2.85 -12.02 15.87
N PRO A 48 2.19 -10.92 15.48
CA PRO A 48 2.23 -10.41 14.11
C PRO A 48 3.59 -9.78 13.79
N PRO A 49 3.83 -9.42 12.50
CA PRO A 49 5.01 -8.66 12.11
C PRO A 49 5.11 -7.33 12.87
N LYS A 50 6.32 -6.97 13.29
CA LYS A 50 6.59 -5.74 14.06
C LYS A 50 7.75 -4.96 13.47
N LEU A 51 7.67 -3.63 13.58
CA LEU A 51 8.77 -2.71 13.35
C LEU A 51 9.26 -2.14 14.67
N ARG A 52 10.56 -2.16 14.91
CA ARG A 52 11.15 -1.39 16.01
C ARG A 52 11.25 0.07 15.60
N VAL A 53 10.64 0.95 16.39
CA VAL A 53 10.57 2.38 16.09
C VAL A 53 11.43 3.18 17.06
N SER A 54 12.23 4.09 16.50
CA SER A 54 13.02 5.09 17.23
C SER A 54 13.46 6.18 16.27
N ASP A 55 14.05 7.25 16.79
CA ASP A 55 14.60 8.35 15.98
C ASP A 55 15.74 7.86 15.06
N ASN A 56 16.39 6.73 15.41
CA ASN A 56 17.46 6.11 14.63
C ASN A 56 16.99 5.42 13.33
N LEU A 57 15.70 5.43 13.04
CA LEU A 57 15.20 5.04 11.72
C LEU A 57 15.63 6.03 10.64
N ALA A 58 15.74 7.31 10.97
CA ALA A 58 16.14 8.35 10.03
C ALA A 58 17.57 8.14 9.54
N GLY A 59 17.80 8.39 8.26
CA GLY A 59 19.11 8.22 7.62
C GLY A 59 19.38 6.83 7.07
N ARG A 60 18.46 5.89 7.16
CA ARG A 60 18.71 4.49 6.86
C ARG A 60 17.77 3.90 5.82
N PHE A 61 18.28 2.88 5.13
CA PHE A 61 17.54 2.04 4.20
C PHE A 61 17.28 0.66 4.82
N PHE A 62 16.03 0.22 4.75
CA PHE A 62 15.56 -1.05 5.28
C PHE A 62 14.97 -1.92 4.17
N ASN A 63 15.04 -3.23 4.35
CA ASN A 63 14.28 -4.18 3.54
C ASN A 63 12.79 -4.20 3.95
N ALA A 64 12.01 -5.06 3.30
CA ALA A 64 10.58 -5.20 3.59
C ALA A 64 10.26 -5.74 5.00
N TYR A 65 11.25 -6.24 5.72
CA TYR A 65 11.10 -6.73 7.10
C TYR A 65 11.55 -5.73 8.16
N GLY A 66 11.99 -4.54 7.74
CA GLY A 66 12.52 -3.52 8.64
C GLY A 66 13.96 -3.77 9.09
N GLU A 67 14.70 -4.63 8.39
CA GLU A 67 16.12 -4.87 8.64
C GLU A 67 16.98 -3.91 7.83
N PRO A 68 18.04 -3.31 8.42
CA PRO A 68 18.94 -2.40 7.69
C PRO A 68 19.65 -3.06 6.52
N LEU A 69 19.58 -2.47 5.32
CA LEU A 69 20.23 -3.00 4.11
C LEU A 69 21.74 -2.85 4.11
N GLU A 70 22.28 -1.84 4.80
CA GLU A 70 23.73 -1.54 4.79
C GLU A 70 24.47 -2.21 5.95
N GLY A 71 23.81 -3.13 6.65
CA GLY A 71 24.32 -3.63 7.92
C GLY A 71 24.22 -2.56 9.02
N GLY A 72 24.85 -2.79 10.14
CA GLY A 72 24.83 -1.87 11.25
C GLY A 72 24.04 -2.39 12.44
N GLU A 73 23.96 -1.56 13.47
CA GLU A 73 23.28 -1.93 14.70
C GLU A 73 21.77 -2.11 14.47
N ILE A 74 21.21 -3.13 15.11
CA ILE A 74 19.76 -3.33 15.16
C ILE A 74 19.13 -2.07 15.77
N ILE A 75 18.02 -1.62 15.21
CA ILE A 75 17.29 -0.48 15.76
C ILE A 75 16.81 -0.84 17.18
N GLU A 76 17.34 -0.16 18.16
CA GLU A 76 16.84 -0.21 19.53
C GLU A 76 15.61 0.69 19.63
N GLY A 77 14.49 0.17 20.14
CA GLY A 77 13.25 0.91 20.28
C GLY A 77 12.06 0.03 20.59
N GLU A 78 10.91 0.68 20.73
CA GLU A 78 9.64 0.01 20.95
C GLU A 78 9.28 -0.84 19.70
N ALA A 79 8.89 -2.09 19.91
CA ALA A 79 8.40 -2.95 18.84
C ALA A 79 6.90 -2.69 18.64
N ARG A 80 6.52 -2.20 17.45
CA ARG A 80 5.14 -1.93 17.07
C ARG A 80 4.66 -2.89 16.01
N GLU A 81 3.44 -3.38 16.18
CA GLU A 81 2.75 -4.15 15.17
C GLU A 81 2.53 -3.31 13.92
N ILE A 82 2.89 -3.86 12.75
CA ILE A 82 2.65 -3.20 11.46
C ILE A 82 1.21 -3.43 11.00
N GLY A 83 0.71 -2.57 10.14
CA GLY A 83 -0.65 -2.70 9.60
C GLY A 83 -1.76 -2.51 10.63
N GLY A 84 -1.46 -1.94 11.81
CA GLY A 84 -2.42 -1.63 12.86
C GLY A 84 -3.56 -0.72 12.39
N PRO A 85 -4.60 -0.47 13.22
CA PRO A 85 -5.76 0.31 12.85
C PRO A 85 -5.39 1.78 12.55
N THR A 86 -6.22 2.42 11.74
CA THR A 86 -6.10 3.85 11.47
C THR A 86 -6.43 4.67 12.72
N VAL A 87 -5.91 5.90 12.81
CA VAL A 87 -6.23 6.82 13.91
C VAL A 87 -7.72 7.07 13.95
N ASN A 88 -8.29 6.97 15.16
CA ASN A 88 -9.73 7.19 15.38
C ASN A 88 -10.17 8.55 14.81
N PRO A 89 -11.25 8.63 14.04
CA PRO A 89 -11.76 9.87 13.45
C PRO A 89 -11.92 11.03 14.44
N PHE A 90 -12.34 10.76 15.68
CA PHE A 90 -12.46 11.80 16.72
C PHE A 90 -11.14 12.45 17.15
N ARG A 91 -10.02 11.81 16.84
CA ARG A 91 -8.68 12.34 17.10
C ARG A 91 -8.07 13.06 15.90
N ARG A 92 -8.80 13.14 14.79
CA ARG A 92 -8.36 13.82 13.56
C ARG A 92 -8.88 15.26 13.56
N ILE A 93 -8.09 16.16 12.97
CA ILE A 93 -8.54 17.51 12.65
C ILE A 93 -8.55 17.71 11.14
N GLN A 94 -9.24 18.74 10.69
CA GLN A 94 -9.31 19.06 9.27
C GLN A 94 -7.93 19.52 8.76
N PRO A 95 -7.41 18.96 7.66
CA PRO A 95 -6.20 19.41 7.01
C PRO A 95 -6.26 20.91 6.63
N SER A 96 -5.20 21.65 6.91
CA SER A 96 -5.18 23.10 6.66
C SER A 96 -3.81 23.67 6.29
N GLU A 97 -2.73 22.91 6.49
CA GLU A 97 -1.37 23.43 6.26
C GLU A 97 -0.83 22.94 4.90
N LEU A 98 -0.23 23.86 4.16
CA LEU A 98 0.38 23.57 2.86
C LEU A 98 1.67 22.75 3.01
N ILE A 99 1.82 21.70 2.21
CA ILE A 99 3.10 21.06 1.92
C ILE A 99 3.57 21.51 0.54
N ALA A 100 4.51 22.46 0.51
CA ALA A 100 5.13 22.84 -0.74
C ALA A 100 6.08 21.73 -1.22
N THR A 101 5.85 21.24 -2.44
CA THR A 101 6.67 20.17 -3.05
C THR A 101 7.85 20.70 -3.84
N GLY A 102 7.84 22.01 -4.17
CA GLY A 102 8.80 22.64 -5.04
C GLY A 102 8.57 22.35 -6.52
N ILE A 103 7.44 21.76 -6.88
CA ILE A 103 7.00 21.50 -8.25
C ILE A 103 5.80 22.41 -8.55
N ALA A 104 5.99 23.40 -9.44
CA ALA A 104 4.98 24.41 -9.71
C ALA A 104 3.64 23.83 -10.19
N GLY A 105 3.67 22.75 -10.98
CA GLY A 105 2.45 22.06 -11.44
C GLY A 105 1.62 21.49 -10.29
N ILE A 106 2.24 21.07 -9.20
CA ILE A 106 1.57 20.59 -7.99
C ILE A 106 1.16 21.78 -7.13
N ASP A 107 2.12 22.63 -6.75
CA ASP A 107 1.94 23.64 -5.72
C ASP A 107 0.92 24.73 -6.12
N LEU A 108 0.76 25.01 -7.43
CA LEU A 108 -0.16 26.03 -7.93
C LEU A 108 -1.56 25.50 -8.29
N ASN A 109 -1.65 24.27 -8.80
CA ASN A 109 -2.89 23.75 -9.37
C ASN A 109 -3.58 22.70 -8.49
N ASN A 110 -2.82 21.88 -7.80
CA ASN A 110 -3.35 20.83 -6.93
C ASN A 110 -2.56 20.77 -5.63
N THR A 111 -2.64 21.87 -4.91
CA THR A 111 -1.92 22.11 -3.66
C THR A 111 -2.12 20.98 -2.64
N ILE A 112 -1.03 20.39 -2.20
CA ILE A 112 -1.05 19.34 -1.18
C ILE A 112 -1.11 19.99 0.20
N VAL A 113 -2.03 19.52 1.03
CA VAL A 113 -2.10 19.90 2.45
C VAL A 113 -1.78 18.71 3.35
N THR A 114 -1.32 19.00 4.56
CA THR A 114 -1.01 17.97 5.57
C THR A 114 -2.20 17.06 5.82
N GLY A 115 -1.96 15.76 5.91
CA GLY A 115 -3.02 14.78 6.17
C GLY A 115 -3.81 14.32 4.95
N GLN A 116 -3.47 14.78 3.74
CA GLN A 116 -4.07 14.29 2.48
C GLN A 116 -3.40 13.03 1.96
N LYS A 117 -4.13 12.33 1.11
CA LYS A 117 -3.67 11.20 0.30
C LYS A 117 -3.93 11.49 -1.16
N ILE A 118 -2.89 11.56 -1.96
CA ILE A 118 -2.96 11.94 -3.38
C ILE A 118 -2.26 10.90 -4.24
N PRO A 119 -2.92 10.33 -5.25
CA PRO A 119 -2.29 9.45 -6.21
C PRO A 119 -1.52 10.25 -7.24
N PHE A 120 -0.43 9.67 -7.68
CA PHE A 120 0.43 10.16 -8.73
C PHE A 120 0.44 9.16 -9.88
N PHE A 121 -0.42 9.36 -10.86
CA PHE A 121 -0.53 8.48 -12.01
C PHE A 121 0.57 8.77 -13.04
N ALA A 122 1.16 7.72 -13.57
CA ALA A 122 2.21 7.82 -14.57
C ALA A 122 2.19 6.60 -15.51
N ASP A 123 2.56 6.79 -16.78
CA ASP A 123 2.90 5.65 -17.60
C ASP A 123 4.23 5.03 -17.15
N PRO A 124 4.46 3.73 -17.38
CA PRO A 124 5.64 3.04 -16.85
C PRO A 124 6.98 3.58 -17.35
N ASP A 125 7.00 4.24 -18.50
CA ASP A 125 8.17 4.87 -19.13
C ASP A 125 8.48 6.28 -18.60
N GLN A 126 7.60 6.84 -17.77
CA GLN A 126 7.78 8.17 -17.22
C GLN A 126 8.75 8.16 -16.01
N PRO A 127 9.50 9.25 -15.80
CA PRO A 127 10.50 9.32 -14.72
C PRO A 127 9.86 9.63 -13.34
N TYR A 128 8.82 8.89 -12.95
CA TYR A 128 8.08 9.14 -11.70
C TYR A 128 8.95 9.00 -10.45
N ASN A 129 9.91 8.08 -10.44
CA ASN A 129 10.84 7.94 -9.32
C ASN A 129 11.75 9.17 -9.17
N ALA A 130 12.17 9.79 -10.29
CA ALA A 130 12.93 11.02 -10.25
C ALA A 130 12.10 12.20 -9.71
N VAL A 131 10.80 12.24 -10.04
CA VAL A 131 9.87 13.24 -9.49
C VAL A 131 9.71 13.00 -7.97
N MET A 132 9.52 11.76 -7.52
CA MET A 132 9.41 11.43 -6.09
C MET A 132 10.68 11.78 -5.32
N ALA A 133 11.87 11.52 -5.88
CA ALA A 133 13.14 11.92 -5.26
C ALA A 133 13.24 13.46 -5.12
N ASN A 134 12.82 14.22 -6.14
CA ASN A 134 12.78 15.67 -6.08
C ASN A 134 11.78 16.19 -5.02
N VAL A 135 10.60 15.58 -4.93
CA VAL A 135 9.62 15.89 -3.88
C VAL A 135 10.23 15.62 -2.51
N ALA A 136 10.86 14.45 -2.30
CA ALA A 136 11.53 14.11 -1.05
C ALA A 136 12.55 15.16 -0.61
N LEU A 137 13.34 15.68 -1.55
CA LEU A 137 14.36 16.68 -1.25
C LEU A 137 13.79 18.07 -0.93
N ARG A 138 12.70 18.46 -1.58
CA ARG A 138 12.18 19.84 -1.57
C ARG A 138 10.97 20.02 -0.66
N ALA A 139 10.22 18.96 -0.39
CA ALA A 139 9.01 19.04 0.41
C ALA A 139 9.31 19.60 1.83
N LYS A 140 8.49 20.53 2.26
CA LYS A 140 8.57 21.11 3.60
C LYS A 140 7.81 20.22 4.59
N ALA A 141 8.43 19.10 4.91
CA ALA A 141 8.00 18.17 5.94
C ALA A 141 9.18 17.85 6.87
N ASP A 142 8.90 17.49 8.11
CA ASP A 142 9.94 17.20 9.12
C ASP A 142 10.61 15.86 8.81
N LYS A 143 9.82 14.85 8.42
CA LYS A 143 10.29 13.54 7.99
C LYS A 143 9.71 13.15 6.65
N ILE A 144 10.51 12.45 5.86
CA ILE A 144 10.12 11.84 4.59
C ILE A 144 10.28 10.33 4.74
N ILE A 145 9.26 9.57 4.38
CA ILE A 145 9.35 8.11 4.39
C ILE A 145 9.10 7.59 2.98
N LEU A 146 10.10 6.90 2.43
CA LEU A 146 10.01 6.25 1.14
C LEU A 146 9.62 4.79 1.34
N GLY A 147 8.51 4.36 0.74
CA GLY A 147 8.13 2.97 0.57
C GLY A 147 8.30 2.56 -0.89
N GLY A 148 9.39 1.89 -1.21
CA GLY A 148 9.70 1.42 -2.56
C GLY A 148 9.30 -0.03 -2.77
N MET A 149 8.40 -0.29 -3.70
CA MET A 149 7.86 -1.62 -4.01
C MET A 149 8.24 -2.05 -5.41
N GLY A 150 9.10 -3.07 -5.52
CA GLY A 150 9.58 -3.58 -6.80
C GLY A 150 10.46 -2.60 -7.55
N LEU A 151 11.25 -1.80 -6.85
CA LEU A 151 12.22 -0.90 -7.49
C LEU A 151 13.24 -1.71 -8.29
N THR A 152 13.62 -1.19 -9.45
CA THR A 152 14.83 -1.71 -10.13
C THR A 152 16.07 -1.38 -9.30
N ASN A 153 17.16 -2.11 -9.51
CA ASN A 153 18.41 -1.79 -8.82
C ASN A 153 18.90 -0.38 -9.18
N ASP A 154 18.66 0.06 -10.40
CA ASP A 154 19.02 1.42 -10.84
C ASP A 154 18.19 2.48 -10.13
N ASP A 155 16.89 2.27 -9.95
CA ASP A 155 16.04 3.18 -9.19
C ASP A 155 16.43 3.24 -7.71
N PHE A 156 16.73 2.10 -7.11
CA PHE A 156 17.21 2.05 -5.73
C PHE A 156 18.51 2.84 -5.55
N LEU A 157 19.50 2.58 -6.40
CA LEU A 157 20.78 3.29 -6.40
C LEU A 157 20.59 4.79 -6.69
N TYR A 158 19.63 5.14 -7.56
CA TYR A 158 19.29 6.53 -7.85
C TYR A 158 18.76 7.23 -6.59
N PHE A 159 17.76 6.69 -5.91
CA PHE A 159 17.24 7.26 -4.66
C PHE A 159 18.36 7.43 -3.63
N LYS A 160 19.15 6.37 -3.42
CA LYS A 160 20.27 6.39 -2.47
C LYS A 160 21.24 7.51 -2.79
N SER A 161 21.74 7.57 -4.03
CA SER A 161 22.72 8.57 -4.45
C SER A 161 22.19 10.00 -4.36
N VAL A 162 20.93 10.21 -4.72
CA VAL A 162 20.28 11.54 -4.65
C VAL A 162 20.16 12.01 -3.22
N PHE A 163 19.76 11.15 -2.29
CA PHE A 163 19.60 11.50 -0.88
C PHE A 163 20.92 11.73 -0.18
N GLU A 164 21.95 10.92 -0.46
CA GLU A 164 23.31 11.06 0.06
C GLU A 164 23.96 12.37 -0.44
N ASN A 165 23.92 12.60 -1.76
CA ASN A 165 24.52 13.78 -2.37
C ASN A 165 23.88 15.10 -1.92
N ALA A 166 22.59 15.07 -1.61
CA ALA A 166 21.87 16.24 -1.11
C ALA A 166 22.08 16.48 0.40
N GLY A 167 22.73 15.54 1.13
CA GLY A 167 22.86 15.61 2.58
C GLY A 167 21.50 15.58 3.31
N ALA A 168 20.49 14.92 2.72
CA ALA A 168 19.10 14.93 3.20
C ALA A 168 18.74 13.69 4.03
N LEU A 169 19.67 12.77 4.22
CA LEU A 169 19.42 11.50 4.90
C LEU A 169 18.82 11.66 6.30
N ASP A 170 19.26 12.64 7.07
CA ASP A 170 18.84 12.86 8.46
C ASP A 170 17.31 12.92 8.65
N ARG A 171 16.56 13.23 7.59
CA ARG A 171 15.11 13.32 7.62
C ARG A 171 14.40 12.25 6.78
N ILE A 172 15.15 11.32 6.16
CA ILE A 172 14.59 10.33 5.25
C ILE A 172 14.73 8.94 5.87
N VAL A 173 13.63 8.18 5.84
CA VAL A 173 13.57 6.75 6.16
C VAL A 173 13.12 6.01 4.91
N SER A 174 13.79 4.92 4.54
CA SER A 174 13.45 4.19 3.32
C SER A 174 13.24 2.71 3.59
N PHE A 175 12.06 2.19 3.22
CA PHE A 175 11.75 0.76 3.19
C PHE A 175 11.67 0.32 1.74
N VAL A 176 12.46 -0.67 1.34
CA VAL A 176 12.62 -0.99 -0.07
C VAL A 176 12.53 -2.50 -0.31
N ASN A 177 11.71 -2.85 -1.30
CA ASN A 177 11.71 -4.13 -1.98
C ASN A 177 12.15 -3.88 -3.43
N THR A 178 13.13 -4.62 -3.90
CA THR A 178 13.60 -4.52 -5.29
C THR A 178 13.00 -5.62 -6.17
N THR A 179 13.24 -5.54 -7.48
CA THR A 179 12.83 -6.59 -8.43
C THR A 179 13.53 -7.94 -8.20
N GLU A 180 14.64 -7.95 -7.48
CA GLU A 180 15.35 -9.19 -7.10
C GLU A 180 14.72 -9.89 -5.90
N ASN A 181 13.92 -9.16 -5.12
CA ASN A 181 13.23 -9.71 -3.95
C ASN A 181 11.90 -10.35 -4.36
N PRO A 182 11.42 -11.34 -3.58
CA PRO A 182 10.11 -11.94 -3.82
C PRO A 182 8.99 -10.91 -3.88
N PRO A 183 8.07 -11.00 -4.88
CA PRO A 183 6.99 -10.03 -5.04
C PRO A 183 6.07 -9.91 -3.82
N VAL A 184 5.90 -10.98 -3.05
CA VAL A 184 5.02 -11.00 -1.87
C VAL A 184 5.52 -10.09 -0.76
N GLU A 185 6.82 -9.86 -0.65
CA GLU A 185 7.41 -8.93 0.31
C GLU A 185 6.95 -7.49 0.11
N ARG A 186 6.52 -7.13 -1.10
CA ARG A 186 5.96 -5.80 -1.41
C ARG A 186 4.77 -5.45 -0.52
N LEU A 187 4.03 -6.45 -0.06
CA LEU A 187 2.85 -6.26 0.79
C LEU A 187 3.20 -5.69 2.17
N LEU A 188 4.41 -5.93 2.65
CA LEU A 188 4.89 -5.44 3.95
C LEU A 188 5.39 -3.99 3.89
N VAL A 189 5.88 -3.54 2.74
CA VAL A 189 6.54 -2.23 2.59
C VAL A 189 5.64 -1.05 2.99
N PRO A 190 4.39 -0.93 2.53
CA PRO A 190 3.52 0.16 2.95
C PRO A 190 3.23 0.14 4.44
N ASP A 191 3.02 -1.05 5.02
CA ASP A 191 2.74 -1.19 6.45
C ASP A 191 3.96 -0.80 7.30
N MET A 192 5.19 -1.16 6.89
CA MET A 192 6.42 -0.71 7.54
C MET A 192 6.58 0.81 7.46
N ALA A 193 6.43 1.38 6.26
CA ALA A 193 6.54 2.82 6.03
C ALA A 193 5.53 3.61 6.86
N LEU A 194 4.28 3.16 6.90
CA LEU A 194 3.21 3.83 7.64
C LEU A 194 3.35 3.66 9.16
N THR A 195 3.85 2.52 9.64
CA THR A 195 4.15 2.34 11.07
C THR A 195 5.26 3.28 11.54
N ALA A 196 6.31 3.46 10.73
CA ALA A 196 7.32 4.48 10.99
C ALA A 196 6.74 5.90 10.95
N ALA A 197 5.83 6.19 9.98
CA ALA A 197 5.16 7.48 9.89
C ALA A 197 4.29 7.76 11.12
N GLU A 198 3.56 6.76 11.62
CA GLU A 198 2.77 6.89 12.85
C GLU A 198 3.64 7.23 14.07
N TYR A 199 4.82 6.63 14.19
CA TYR A 199 5.75 6.98 15.27
C TYR A 199 6.14 8.45 15.23
N PHE A 200 6.58 8.97 14.10
CA PHE A 200 6.99 10.37 14.00
C PHE A 200 5.79 11.33 14.11
N ALA A 201 4.66 11.02 13.52
CA ALA A 201 3.51 11.92 13.52
C ALA A 201 2.73 11.89 14.84
N VAL A 202 2.43 10.71 15.37
CA VAL A 202 1.56 10.56 16.55
C VAL A 202 2.33 10.83 17.83
N ASP A 203 3.54 10.26 17.98
CA ASP A 203 4.28 10.35 19.23
C ASP A 203 5.17 11.58 19.30
N LYS A 204 5.78 11.96 18.17
CA LYS A 204 6.69 13.11 18.11
C LYS A 204 6.01 14.40 17.67
N GLY A 205 4.81 14.32 17.06
CA GLY A 205 4.09 15.49 16.57
C GLY A 205 4.70 16.10 15.30
N GLU A 206 5.46 15.30 14.53
CA GLU A 206 6.13 15.74 13.32
C GLU A 206 5.23 15.66 12.09
N LYS A 207 5.50 16.52 11.10
CA LYS A 207 4.85 16.48 9.79
C LYS A 207 5.58 15.48 8.91
N VAL A 208 4.93 14.36 8.62
CA VAL A 208 5.51 13.26 7.85
C VAL A 208 4.90 13.20 6.45
N LEU A 209 5.75 13.16 5.44
CA LEU A 209 5.36 12.88 4.06
C LEU A 209 5.80 11.47 3.69
N VAL A 210 4.84 10.63 3.35
CA VAL A 210 5.06 9.25 2.89
C VAL A 210 4.97 9.21 1.39
N LEU A 211 6.00 8.69 0.73
CA LEU A 211 6.08 8.47 -0.71
C LEU A 211 6.04 6.97 -0.98
N LEU A 212 4.97 6.49 -1.59
CA LEU A 212 4.81 5.08 -1.95
C LEU A 212 4.99 4.92 -3.47
N THR A 213 5.90 4.06 -3.88
CA THR A 213 6.20 3.78 -5.29
C THR A 213 6.65 2.33 -5.49
N ASP A 214 5.96 1.46 -6.23
CA ASP A 214 4.78 1.67 -7.06
C ASP A 214 3.58 0.86 -6.50
N MET A 215 2.42 1.51 -6.37
CA MET A 215 1.22 0.85 -5.84
C MET A 215 0.61 -0.15 -6.83
N THR A 216 0.90 -0.06 -8.13
CA THR A 216 0.53 -1.08 -9.11
C THR A 216 1.25 -2.38 -8.81
N LEU A 217 2.55 -2.33 -8.50
CA LEU A 217 3.33 -3.51 -8.13
C LEU A 217 2.92 -4.10 -6.78
N TYR A 218 2.42 -3.27 -5.85
CA TYR A 218 1.76 -3.73 -4.64
C TYR A 218 0.49 -4.52 -4.95
N ALA A 219 -0.38 -3.98 -5.81
CA ALA A 219 -1.63 -4.63 -6.19
C ALA A 219 -1.40 -5.94 -6.97
N ASP A 220 -0.37 -6.00 -7.81
CA ASP A 220 0.05 -7.24 -8.49
C ASP A 220 0.48 -8.32 -7.47
N ALA A 221 1.18 -7.94 -6.41
CA ALA A 221 1.53 -8.86 -5.34
C ALA A 221 0.28 -9.38 -4.60
N LEU A 222 -0.73 -8.52 -4.34
CA LEU A 222 -2.02 -8.95 -3.80
C LEU A 222 -2.72 -9.96 -4.73
N ALA A 223 -2.71 -9.71 -6.04
CA ALA A 223 -3.31 -10.63 -7.01
C ALA A 223 -2.61 -11.99 -7.02
N ILE A 224 -1.28 -12.03 -6.92
CA ILE A 224 -0.51 -13.27 -6.80
C ILE A 224 -0.95 -14.08 -5.58
N VAL A 225 -1.07 -13.45 -4.41
CA VAL A 225 -1.49 -14.13 -3.16
C VAL A 225 -2.93 -14.60 -3.26
N SER A 226 -3.83 -13.75 -3.73
CA SER A 226 -5.25 -14.05 -3.89
C SER A 226 -5.48 -15.26 -4.81
N ASN A 227 -4.78 -15.31 -5.95
CA ASN A 227 -4.87 -16.43 -6.89
C ASN A 227 -4.38 -17.75 -6.26
N ARG A 228 -3.36 -17.72 -5.43
CA ARG A 228 -2.87 -18.91 -4.72
C ARG A 228 -3.79 -19.36 -3.59
N MET A 229 -4.63 -18.47 -3.09
CA MET A 229 -5.66 -18.79 -2.11
C MET A 229 -6.97 -19.29 -2.75
N ASP A 230 -6.99 -19.53 -4.08
CA ASP A 230 -8.17 -19.94 -4.85
C ASP A 230 -9.34 -18.95 -4.71
N GLN A 231 -9.05 -17.67 -4.52
CA GLN A 231 -10.07 -16.63 -4.47
C GLN A 231 -10.53 -16.29 -5.89
N ILE A 232 -11.84 -16.05 -6.04
CA ILE A 232 -12.41 -15.67 -7.33
C ILE A 232 -11.95 -14.24 -7.65
N PRO A 233 -11.27 -14.03 -8.79
CA PRO A 233 -10.83 -12.69 -9.18
C PRO A 233 -12.03 -11.78 -9.52
N SER A 234 -11.86 -10.50 -9.29
CA SER A 234 -12.79 -9.43 -9.64
C SER A 234 -12.38 -8.79 -10.99
N LYS A 235 -12.74 -7.52 -11.20
CA LYS A 235 -12.38 -6.74 -12.39
C LYS A 235 -10.85 -6.76 -12.61
N ASP A 236 -10.45 -6.91 -13.87
CA ASP A 236 -9.05 -6.90 -14.34
C ASP A 236 -8.16 -7.94 -13.63
N SER A 237 -8.75 -9.10 -13.28
CA SER A 237 -8.08 -10.19 -12.56
C SER A 237 -7.54 -9.81 -11.17
N MET A 238 -7.98 -8.69 -10.62
CA MET A 238 -7.59 -8.24 -9.28
C MET A 238 -8.41 -8.93 -8.18
N PRO A 239 -7.87 -9.05 -6.94
CA PRO A 239 -8.62 -9.61 -5.83
C PRO A 239 -9.85 -8.76 -5.48
N GLY A 240 -10.92 -9.38 -5.01
CA GLY A 240 -12.11 -8.68 -4.55
C GLY A 240 -11.87 -7.75 -3.34
N SER A 241 -10.77 -7.97 -2.62
CA SER A 241 -10.34 -7.16 -1.48
C SER A 241 -9.54 -5.90 -1.88
N LEU A 242 -9.18 -5.71 -3.17
CA LEU A 242 -8.31 -4.63 -3.62
C LEU A 242 -8.68 -3.26 -3.05
N TYR A 243 -9.98 -2.90 -3.09
CA TYR A 243 -10.46 -1.63 -2.55
C TYR A 243 -10.17 -1.49 -1.05
N SER A 244 -10.48 -2.51 -0.27
CA SER A 244 -10.28 -2.49 1.19
C SER A 244 -8.80 -2.50 1.56
N ASP A 245 -7.95 -3.19 0.80
CA ASP A 245 -6.51 -3.24 1.05
C ASP A 245 -5.86 -1.88 0.74
N LEU A 246 -6.21 -1.26 -0.38
CA LEU A 246 -5.78 0.10 -0.71
C LEU A 246 -6.30 1.12 0.30
N ALA A 247 -7.59 1.04 0.67
CA ALA A 247 -8.20 1.94 1.65
C ALA A 247 -7.51 1.85 3.01
N LYS A 248 -7.14 0.65 3.47
CA LYS A 248 -6.41 0.45 4.72
C LYS A 248 -5.09 1.23 4.75
N ILE A 249 -4.38 1.29 3.62
CA ILE A 249 -3.13 2.04 3.47
C ILE A 249 -3.41 3.55 3.44
N TYR A 250 -4.28 3.99 2.52
CA TYR A 250 -4.52 5.42 2.30
C TYR A 250 -5.22 6.11 3.47
N GLU A 251 -6.08 5.41 4.22
CA GLU A 251 -6.76 5.96 5.39
C GLU A 251 -5.84 6.20 6.60
N LYS A 252 -4.57 5.82 6.52
CA LYS A 252 -3.53 6.22 7.46
C LYS A 252 -3.15 7.71 7.35
N ALA A 253 -3.47 8.37 6.22
CA ALA A 253 -3.28 9.81 6.09
C ALA A 253 -4.14 10.55 7.12
N VAL A 254 -3.53 11.49 7.86
CA VAL A 254 -4.17 12.15 9.00
C VAL A 254 -3.47 13.46 9.36
N GLN A 255 -4.27 14.44 9.79
CA GLN A 255 -3.81 15.62 10.54
C GLN A 255 -4.23 15.47 12.00
N LEU A 256 -3.31 15.72 12.92
CA LEU A 256 -3.51 15.53 14.35
C LEU A 256 -3.51 16.86 15.13
N PRO A 257 -4.21 16.94 16.28
CA PRO A 257 -4.25 18.15 17.11
C PRO A 257 -2.90 18.55 17.71
N ASN A 258 -1.97 17.60 17.85
CA ASN A 258 -0.61 17.87 18.37
C ASN A 258 0.31 18.51 17.32
N GLY A 259 -0.16 18.81 16.13
CA GLY A 259 0.61 19.34 15.00
C GLY A 259 1.19 18.28 14.08
N GLY A 260 1.24 17.02 14.49
CA GLY A 260 1.70 15.92 13.66
C GLY A 260 0.75 15.61 12.50
N SER A 261 1.30 15.12 11.42
CA SER A 261 0.52 14.71 10.26
C SER A 261 1.19 13.61 9.45
N ILE A 262 0.37 12.78 8.81
CA ILE A 262 0.79 11.80 7.79
C ILE A 262 0.13 12.20 6.49
N THR A 263 0.94 12.59 5.51
CA THR A 263 0.50 12.91 4.16
C THR A 263 1.06 11.85 3.22
N ILE A 264 0.25 11.34 2.29
CA ILE A 264 0.64 10.24 1.40
C ILE A 264 0.60 10.73 -0.04
N ILE A 265 1.71 10.57 -0.76
CA ILE A 265 1.76 10.63 -2.23
C ILE A 265 2.09 9.21 -2.71
N ALA A 266 1.20 8.64 -3.51
CA ALA A 266 1.32 7.26 -3.96
C ALA A 266 1.37 7.20 -5.48
N VAL A 267 2.50 6.73 -6.01
CA VAL A 267 2.65 6.46 -7.45
C VAL A 267 1.83 5.22 -7.81
N THR A 268 1.08 5.32 -8.89
CA THR A 268 0.35 4.21 -9.49
C THR A 268 0.61 4.23 -10.99
N THR A 269 1.36 3.26 -11.48
CA THR A 269 1.65 3.15 -12.91
C THR A 269 0.43 2.64 -13.67
N LEU A 270 0.23 3.19 -14.87
CA LEU A 270 -0.91 2.89 -15.73
C LEU A 270 -0.52 1.83 -16.76
N SER A 271 -1.20 0.71 -16.78
CA SER A 271 -1.02 -0.28 -17.84
C SER A 271 -1.63 0.23 -19.15
N GLY A 272 -0.78 0.55 -20.14
CA GLY A 272 -1.21 1.10 -21.43
C GLY A 272 -1.93 2.45 -21.35
N GLY A 273 -1.68 3.24 -20.30
CA GLY A 273 -2.35 4.53 -20.08
C GLY A 273 -3.81 4.42 -19.61
N ASP A 274 -4.27 3.23 -19.25
CA ASP A 274 -5.67 2.98 -18.88
C ASP A 274 -5.96 3.37 -17.43
N ILE A 275 -6.58 4.51 -17.24
CA ILE A 275 -7.06 5.00 -15.93
C ILE A 275 -8.31 4.29 -15.43
N THR A 276 -8.98 3.51 -16.29
CA THR A 276 -10.19 2.76 -15.94
C THR A 276 -9.89 1.36 -15.42
N HIS A 277 -8.63 0.94 -15.44
CA HIS A 277 -8.17 -0.28 -14.82
C HIS A 277 -8.49 -0.30 -13.32
N ALA A 278 -8.72 -1.48 -12.74
CA ALA A 278 -9.19 -1.62 -11.36
C ALA A 278 -8.31 -0.90 -10.33
N ILE A 279 -6.99 -0.84 -10.53
CA ILE A 279 -6.06 -0.22 -9.58
C ILE A 279 -6.20 1.31 -9.54
N PRO A 280 -6.03 2.05 -10.66
CA PRO A 280 -6.20 3.51 -10.64
C PRO A 280 -7.65 3.91 -10.35
N ASP A 281 -8.66 3.16 -10.83
CA ASP A 281 -10.07 3.40 -10.57
C ASP A 281 -10.38 3.37 -9.08
N ASN A 282 -10.02 2.29 -8.37
CA ASN A 282 -10.21 2.18 -6.92
C ASN A 282 -9.40 3.24 -6.16
N THR A 283 -8.18 3.52 -6.58
CA THR A 283 -7.33 4.56 -5.98
C THR A 283 -8.01 5.93 -6.08
N GLY A 284 -8.59 6.26 -7.21
CA GLY A 284 -9.31 7.52 -7.44
C GLY A 284 -10.53 7.71 -6.54
N TYR A 285 -11.22 6.62 -6.14
CA TYR A 285 -12.35 6.70 -5.19
C TYR A 285 -11.92 6.90 -3.74
N ILE A 286 -10.70 6.48 -3.36
CA ILE A 286 -10.22 6.55 -1.97
C ILE A 286 -9.53 7.88 -1.68
N THR A 287 -8.97 8.54 -2.68
CA THR A 287 -8.04 9.66 -2.55
C THR A 287 -8.67 11.02 -2.85
N GLU A 288 -8.00 12.11 -2.45
CA GLU A 288 -8.44 13.48 -2.67
C GLU A 288 -7.68 14.15 -3.82
N GLY A 289 -8.25 14.14 -5.01
CA GLY A 289 -7.60 14.67 -6.21
C GLY A 289 -6.67 13.66 -6.88
N GLN A 290 -6.04 14.06 -7.97
CA GLN A 290 -5.20 13.20 -8.81
C GLN A 290 -4.14 14.04 -9.51
N LEU A 291 -2.92 13.50 -9.61
CA LEU A 291 -1.82 14.08 -10.37
C LEU A 291 -1.42 13.12 -11.47
N PHE A 292 -1.13 13.66 -12.65
CA PHE A 292 -0.66 12.89 -13.80
C PHE A 292 0.73 13.34 -14.22
N LEU A 293 1.62 12.37 -14.40
CA LEU A 293 2.90 12.59 -15.07
C LEU A 293 2.79 12.11 -16.51
N ARG A 294 2.97 13.03 -17.46
CA ARG A 294 2.88 12.74 -18.89
C ARG A 294 3.84 13.60 -19.69
N ASN A 295 4.04 13.21 -20.94
CA ASN A 295 4.72 14.06 -21.91
C ASN A 295 3.74 15.10 -22.48
N ASP A 296 4.16 16.35 -22.46
CA ASP A 296 3.46 17.42 -23.18
C ASP A 296 3.57 17.18 -24.69
N SER A 297 2.42 17.17 -25.40
CA SER A 297 2.34 16.85 -26.82
C SER A 297 3.08 17.86 -27.72
N ASP A 298 3.17 19.10 -27.28
CA ASP A 298 3.72 20.18 -28.08
C ASP A 298 5.22 20.36 -27.88
N THR A 299 5.69 20.16 -26.66
CA THR A 299 7.09 20.40 -26.29
C THR A 299 7.89 19.11 -26.05
N GLY A 300 7.23 17.96 -25.94
CA GLY A 300 7.85 16.67 -25.57
C GLY A 300 8.44 16.65 -24.16
N LYS A 301 8.17 17.68 -23.34
CA LYS A 301 8.67 17.75 -21.97
C LYS A 301 7.76 16.99 -21.01
N VAL A 302 8.36 16.38 -20.00
CA VAL A 302 7.61 15.76 -18.90
C VAL A 302 6.98 16.85 -18.03
N ILE A 303 5.68 16.77 -17.85
CA ILE A 303 4.89 17.70 -17.04
C ILE A 303 4.04 16.95 -16.01
N VAL A 304 3.78 17.61 -14.89
CA VAL A 304 2.74 17.17 -13.93
C VAL A 304 1.45 17.89 -14.31
N ASP A 305 0.47 17.11 -14.77
CA ASP A 305 -0.82 17.64 -15.22
C ASP A 305 -1.93 17.27 -14.22
N PRO A 306 -2.49 18.23 -13.49
CA PRO A 306 -3.60 17.99 -12.57
C PRO A 306 -4.95 17.82 -13.27
N PHE A 307 -5.04 18.07 -14.58
CA PHE A 307 -6.29 18.06 -15.36
C PHE A 307 -6.37 16.94 -16.40
N ALA A 308 -5.38 16.06 -16.50
CA ALA A 308 -5.29 15.05 -17.55
C ALA A 308 -6.54 14.16 -17.66
N VAL A 309 -7.16 13.78 -16.55
CA VAL A 309 -8.37 12.95 -16.54
C VAL A 309 -9.53 13.60 -17.29
N ALA A 310 -9.75 14.90 -17.10
CA ALA A 310 -10.81 15.61 -17.80
C ALA A 310 -10.56 15.69 -19.32
N SER A 311 -9.30 15.81 -19.75
CA SER A 311 -8.93 15.90 -21.17
C SER A 311 -9.04 14.57 -21.91
N GLU A 312 -8.70 13.43 -21.27
CA GLU A 312 -8.80 12.10 -21.88
C GLU A 312 -10.24 11.65 -22.02
N THR A 313 -11.07 11.89 -21.02
CA THR A 313 -12.52 11.63 -21.11
C THR A 313 -13.16 12.41 -22.24
N ALA A 314 -12.66 13.62 -22.52
CA ALA A 314 -13.12 14.44 -23.64
C ALA A 314 -12.63 13.89 -24.99
N ARG A 315 -11.39 13.36 -25.07
CA ARG A 315 -10.84 12.75 -26.29
C ARG A 315 -11.57 11.46 -26.67
N HIS A 316 -11.78 10.53 -25.72
CA HIS A 316 -12.55 9.32 -25.98
C HIS A 316 -13.99 9.59 -26.45
N ARG A 317 -14.62 10.67 -25.97
CA ARG A 317 -15.92 11.11 -26.50
C ARG A 317 -15.87 11.66 -27.93
N GLN A 318 -14.73 12.20 -28.36
CA GLN A 318 -14.54 12.67 -29.73
C GLN A 318 -14.16 11.54 -30.69
N GLU A 319 -13.53 10.48 -30.21
CA GLU A 319 -13.11 9.32 -31.02
C GLU A 319 -14.22 8.28 -31.22
N ASP A 320 -15.28 8.27 -30.39
CA ASP A 320 -16.48 7.43 -30.62
C ASP A 320 -17.66 8.28 -31.14
N PRO A 321 -17.78 8.43 -32.47
CA PRO A 321 -18.88 9.19 -33.08
C PRO A 321 -20.25 8.54 -32.94
N ARG A 322 -20.33 7.34 -32.31
CA ARG A 322 -21.60 6.59 -32.19
C ARG A 322 -22.40 6.92 -30.93
N GLY A 323 -21.86 7.72 -30.02
CA GLY A 323 -22.54 8.06 -28.76
C GLY A 323 -22.77 6.83 -27.83
N PRO A 324 -23.19 7.05 -26.59
CA PRO A 324 -23.50 5.96 -25.68
C PRO A 324 -24.61 5.09 -26.27
N SER A 325 -24.36 3.79 -26.37
CA SER A 325 -25.36 2.82 -26.85
C SER A 325 -26.57 2.83 -25.93
N ALA A 326 -27.76 2.56 -26.49
CA ALA A 326 -29.03 2.55 -25.75
C ALA A 326 -29.07 1.57 -24.53
N GLY A 327 -28.00 0.82 -24.29
CA GLY A 327 -27.78 0.00 -23.09
C GLY A 327 -27.34 0.77 -21.85
N ASP A 328 -26.67 1.91 -22.02
CA ASP A 328 -26.11 2.68 -20.89
C ASP A 328 -27.16 3.56 -20.16
N GLU A 329 -28.28 3.84 -20.79
CA GLU A 329 -29.39 4.59 -20.16
C GLU A 329 -30.11 3.80 -19.05
N ARG A 330 -29.99 2.48 -19.00
CA ARG A 330 -30.66 1.65 -17.97
C ARG A 330 -30.00 1.72 -16.58
N LEU A 331 -28.82 2.27 -16.48
CA LEU A 331 -28.08 2.45 -15.20
C LEU A 331 -28.40 3.76 -14.47
N ARG A 332 -29.24 4.64 -15.07
CA ARG A 332 -29.65 5.92 -14.48
C ARG A 332 -31.05 5.93 -13.84
N ALA A 333 -31.57 4.78 -13.44
CA ALA A 333 -32.83 4.76 -12.68
C ALA A 333 -32.60 5.18 -11.22
N PRO A 334 -33.39 6.14 -10.68
CA PRO A 334 -33.24 6.60 -9.31
C PRO A 334 -33.64 5.48 -8.33
N LEU A 335 -32.78 5.24 -7.33
CA LEU A 335 -33.05 4.36 -6.20
C LEU A 335 -34.34 4.81 -5.47
N ARG A 336 -35.45 4.14 -5.74
CA ARG A 336 -36.68 4.25 -4.93
C ARG A 336 -36.39 3.62 -3.57
N ARG A 337 -36.48 4.41 -2.53
CA ARG A 337 -36.57 3.99 -1.13
C ARG A 337 -37.69 2.96 -0.99
N ARG A 338 -37.38 1.71 -0.64
CA ARG A 338 -38.33 0.75 -0.11
C ARG A 338 -38.24 0.76 1.40
N GLY A 339 -39.39 1.02 1.99
CA GLY A 339 -39.63 1.10 3.42
C GLY A 339 -39.51 -0.26 4.12
N GLN A 340 -39.35 -0.13 5.38
CA GLN A 340 -39.33 -1.11 6.45
C GLN A 340 -40.39 -2.23 6.30
N ARG A 341 -39.98 -3.47 6.51
CA ARG A 341 -40.82 -4.47 7.19
C ARG A 341 -39.94 -5.20 8.23
N GLN A 342 -40.36 -5.03 9.46
CA GLN A 342 -40.03 -5.91 10.57
C GLN A 342 -40.66 -7.27 10.30
N ASP A 343 -39.94 -8.36 10.57
CA ASP A 343 -40.57 -9.56 11.10
C ASP A 343 -39.59 -10.29 12.02
N GLN A 344 -40.12 -10.63 13.18
CA GLN A 344 -39.57 -11.39 14.28
C GLN A 344 -39.55 -12.86 13.93
N ALA A 345 -38.49 -13.58 14.25
CA ALA A 345 -38.58 -14.97 14.70
C ALA A 345 -37.33 -15.33 15.49
N GLY A 346 -37.57 -15.54 16.76
CA GLY A 346 -36.56 -16.10 17.68
C GLY A 346 -36.44 -17.61 17.49
N GLU A 347 -35.22 -18.10 17.57
CA GLU A 347 -35.00 -19.52 17.84
C GLU A 347 -33.83 -19.76 18.78
N ARG A 348 -34.03 -20.72 19.65
CA ARG A 348 -33.37 -20.95 20.94
C ARG A 348 -32.00 -21.65 20.74
N LEU A 349 -31.00 -21.14 21.44
CA LEU A 349 -29.73 -21.80 21.68
C LEU A 349 -29.90 -23.02 22.59
N ARG A 350 -29.39 -24.18 22.17
CA ARG A 350 -29.08 -25.32 23.06
C ARG A 350 -27.55 -25.49 23.11
N PRO A 351 -26.97 -25.71 24.29
CA PRO A 351 -25.54 -25.94 24.41
C PRO A 351 -25.21 -27.43 24.14
N LEU A 352 -24.22 -27.68 23.30
CA LEU A 352 -23.62 -29.00 23.08
C LEU A 352 -22.19 -29.03 23.62
N GLY A 353 -21.94 -30.13 24.33
CA GLY A 353 -20.81 -30.36 25.23
C GLY A 353 -19.44 -30.39 24.56
N LEU A 354 -18.48 -29.93 25.33
CA LEU A 354 -17.05 -30.01 25.11
C LEU A 354 -16.56 -31.46 25.06
N ARG A 355 -16.04 -31.89 23.91
CA ARG A 355 -15.06 -32.97 23.83
C ARG A 355 -13.73 -32.40 23.40
N ARG A 356 -12.71 -32.58 24.22
CA ARG A 356 -11.31 -32.30 23.87
C ARG A 356 -10.86 -33.36 22.86
N ALA A 357 -10.54 -32.90 21.62
CA ALA A 357 -9.71 -33.66 20.69
C ALA A 357 -8.44 -32.82 20.45
N HIS A 358 -7.28 -33.46 20.48
CA HIS A 358 -6.04 -32.82 20.02
C HIS A 358 -6.15 -32.57 18.52
N PRO A 359 -6.02 -31.33 18.04
CA PRO A 359 -6.07 -31.09 16.62
C PRO A 359 -4.72 -31.44 15.96
N GLU A 360 -4.77 -32.31 14.96
CA GLU A 360 -3.73 -32.39 13.97
C GLU A 360 -3.87 -31.15 13.08
N VAL A 361 -2.88 -30.26 13.15
CA VAL A 361 -2.85 -29.05 12.30
C VAL A 361 -2.41 -29.47 10.90
N ARG A 362 -3.30 -29.32 9.91
CA ARG A 362 -2.95 -29.47 8.49
C ARG A 362 -2.49 -28.16 7.92
N LEU A 363 -1.28 -28.17 7.34
CA LEU A 363 -0.65 -26.99 6.75
C LEU A 363 -0.83 -26.96 5.24
N ARG A 364 -1.16 -25.77 4.70
CA ARG A 364 -1.09 -25.48 3.27
C ARG A 364 -0.06 -24.37 3.05
N LEU A 365 1.01 -24.69 2.33
CA LEU A 365 2.07 -23.74 1.98
C LEU A 365 1.76 -23.05 0.67
N LEU A 366 1.83 -21.72 0.64
CA LEU A 366 1.70 -20.90 -0.55
C LEU A 366 3.08 -20.38 -0.94
N GLY A 367 3.57 -20.77 -2.10
CA GLY A 367 4.88 -20.34 -2.62
C GLY A 367 4.96 -20.52 -4.14
N GLU A 368 5.98 -19.96 -4.77
CA GLU A 368 6.20 -20.13 -6.20
C GLU A 368 6.61 -21.57 -6.53
N THR A 369 5.76 -22.25 -7.29
CA THR A 369 6.23 -23.38 -8.10
C THR A 369 6.69 -22.80 -9.43
N ALA A 370 7.99 -22.88 -9.71
CA ALA A 370 8.50 -22.62 -11.05
C ALA A 370 7.72 -23.50 -12.04
N GLY A 371 6.89 -22.87 -12.86
CA GLY A 371 6.24 -23.56 -13.98
C GLY A 371 7.30 -23.95 -15.01
N HIS A 372 7.32 -25.22 -15.37
CA HIS A 372 7.91 -25.67 -16.62
C HIS A 372 7.01 -25.32 -17.79
#